data_32d2e4496244a0c5aee8ff5bc0205d8f
#
_entry.id   32d2e4496244a0c5aee8ff5bc0205d8f
#
_cell.length_a   1.000
_cell.length_b   1.000
_cell.length_c   1.000
_cell.angle_alpha   90.00
_cell.angle_beta   90.00
_cell.angle_gamma   90.00
#
_symmetry.space_group_name_H-M   'P 1'
#
loop_
_entity.id
_entity.type
_entity.pdbx_description
1 polymer ?
#
loop_
_entity_poly.entity_id
_entity_poly.type
_entity_poly.pdbx_seq_one_letter_code
_entity_poly.pdbx_strand_id
1 'polypeptide(L)'
;TDATTDWIMFDTVRGVNKALVWNEPDVQDTSTYDDQNLTGTTFTMPSDLPSGTYLLECFYVGSFFQITAFTGNDTARAISFASTLDSVPGFMYIKNLNTASRDGVIYHESLGNTHYTISNDATAQADDATYFNDTTPTTTQFTVGTVNETNENSKLMICYAWANSGPYSFGSYNGNQSTDG
;
A
#
# COMPACT_ATOMS: atom_id res chain seq x y z
N THR A 1 8.99 -8.55 19.27
CA THR A 1 8.56 -7.32 18.60
C THR A 1 7.65 -6.59 19.55
N ASP A 2 8.05 -5.39 19.94
CA ASP A 2 7.22 -4.52 20.76
C ASP A 2 5.94 -4.21 19.96
N ALA A 3 4.77 -4.53 20.53
CA ALA A 3 3.48 -4.37 19.87
C ALA A 3 3.03 -2.89 19.73
N THR A 4 3.93 -1.94 19.99
CA THR A 4 3.66 -0.50 20.01
C THR A 4 4.44 0.27 18.94
N THR A 5 5.15 -0.40 18.02
CA THR A 5 5.92 0.28 16.98
C THR A 5 5.19 0.28 15.65
N ASP A 6 5.04 1.47 15.08
CA ASP A 6 4.43 1.69 13.78
C ASP A 6 5.35 1.22 12.65
N TRP A 7 4.73 0.82 11.55
CA TRP A 7 5.41 0.53 10.30
C TRP A 7 5.36 1.77 9.42
N ILE A 8 6.45 2.50 9.37
CA ILE A 8 6.51 3.81 8.73
C ILE A 8 7.06 3.66 7.31
N MET A 9 6.36 4.26 6.36
CA MET A 9 6.71 4.26 4.94
C MET A 9 7.11 5.66 4.49
N PHE A 10 8.19 5.72 3.71
CA PHE A 10 8.61 6.91 2.98
C PHE A 10 8.77 6.55 1.51
N ASP A 11 8.45 7.46 0.60
CA ASP A 11 8.61 7.23 -0.83
C ASP A 11 8.90 8.51 -1.62
N THR A 12 9.46 8.34 -2.82
CA THR A 12 9.84 9.46 -3.70
C THR A 12 8.67 10.12 -4.42
N VAL A 13 7.49 9.48 -4.48
CA VAL A 13 6.30 10.02 -5.15
C VAL A 13 5.60 11.04 -4.26
N ARG A 14 5.46 10.76 -2.97
CA ARG A 14 4.96 11.74 -1.99
C ARG A 14 6.00 12.81 -1.69
N GLY A 15 7.29 12.45 -1.81
CA GLY A 15 8.42 13.34 -1.57
C GLY A 15 8.88 13.36 -0.11
N VAL A 16 9.83 14.25 0.18
CA VAL A 16 10.43 14.41 1.51
C VAL A 16 9.42 14.89 2.55
N ASN A 17 9.73 14.63 3.81
CA ASN A 17 8.93 15.08 4.97
C ASN A 17 7.49 14.55 4.95
N LYS A 18 7.29 13.34 4.46
CA LYS A 18 5.97 12.71 4.37
C LYS A 18 6.06 11.26 4.77
N ALA A 19 5.57 10.95 5.96
CA ALA A 19 5.47 9.61 6.48
C ALA A 19 4.05 9.06 6.29
N LEU A 20 3.94 7.77 6.10
CA LEU A 20 2.69 7.04 6.11
C LEU A 20 2.83 5.85 7.06
N VAL A 21 1.93 5.74 8.03
CA VAL A 21 1.90 4.60 8.93
C VAL A 21 1.04 3.51 8.30
N TRP A 22 1.66 2.36 8.00
CA TRP A 22 1.01 1.24 7.31
C TRP A 22 -0.13 0.62 8.12
N ASN A 23 0.10 0.48 9.41
CA ASN A 23 -0.77 -0.24 10.34
C ASN A 23 -1.75 0.66 11.11
N GLU A 24 -1.95 1.91 10.65
CA GLU A 24 -2.86 2.87 11.27
C GLU A 24 -3.81 3.50 10.24
N PRO A 25 -5.03 3.88 10.66
CA PRO A 25 -5.99 4.53 9.76
C PRO A 25 -5.71 6.03 9.56
N ASP A 26 -4.54 6.51 9.97
CA ASP A 26 -4.19 7.93 9.97
C ASP A 26 -3.91 8.48 8.57
N VAL A 27 -4.02 9.80 8.46
CA VAL A 27 -3.57 10.55 7.28
C VAL A 27 -2.04 10.52 7.18
N GLN A 28 -1.54 10.91 6.02
CA GLN A 28 -0.11 11.17 5.85
C GLN A 28 0.39 12.19 6.89
N ASP A 29 1.42 11.82 7.65
CA ASP A 29 2.10 12.73 8.57
C ASP A 29 3.08 13.62 7.79
N THR A 30 3.07 14.91 8.09
CA THR A 30 3.95 15.92 7.49
C THR A 30 4.68 16.76 8.54
N SER A 31 4.65 16.37 9.81
CA SER A 31 5.15 17.16 10.94
C SER A 31 6.10 16.40 11.86
N THR A 32 5.87 15.11 12.09
CA THR A 32 6.65 14.33 13.06
C THR A 32 7.97 13.84 12.47
N TYR A 33 7.98 13.45 11.18
CA TYR A 33 9.16 12.91 10.50
C TYR A 33 9.62 13.84 9.40
N ASP A 34 9.74 15.13 9.72
CA ASP A 34 9.91 16.21 8.74
C ASP A 34 11.37 16.45 8.32
N ASP A 35 12.32 15.79 8.94
CA ASP A 35 13.75 15.88 8.60
C ASP A 35 14.28 14.66 7.79
N GLN A 36 13.40 13.70 7.45
CA GLN A 36 13.79 12.58 6.58
C GLN A 36 14.09 13.08 5.17
N ASN A 37 15.04 12.46 4.53
CA ASN A 37 15.36 12.72 3.13
C ASN A 37 15.58 11.40 2.38
N LEU A 38 14.82 11.23 1.31
CA LEU A 38 14.92 10.07 0.42
C LEU A 38 15.34 10.55 -0.97
N THR A 39 16.56 10.21 -1.34
CA THR A 39 17.07 10.41 -2.71
C THR A 39 17.15 9.07 -3.43
N GLY A 40 17.50 9.07 -4.70
CA GLY A 40 17.63 7.82 -5.45
C GLY A 40 18.68 6.84 -4.91
N THR A 41 19.57 7.27 -4.03
CA THR A 41 20.69 6.47 -3.51
C THR A 41 20.89 6.53 -2.00
N THR A 42 20.23 7.46 -1.30
CA THR A 42 20.39 7.65 0.14
C THR A 42 19.06 7.85 0.83
N PHE A 43 18.97 7.34 2.04
CA PHE A 43 17.88 7.59 2.97
C PHE A 43 18.47 8.15 4.27
N THR A 44 17.99 9.31 4.69
CA THR A 44 18.31 9.89 6.00
C THR A 44 17.17 9.54 6.96
N MET A 45 17.53 8.86 8.04
CA MET A 45 16.57 8.52 9.09
C MET A 45 16.06 9.78 9.78
N PRO A 46 14.76 9.89 10.05
CA PRO A 46 14.23 10.99 10.85
C PRO A 46 14.82 11.00 12.26
N SER A 47 15.08 12.19 12.79
CA SER A 47 15.62 12.36 14.15
C SER A 47 14.58 12.07 15.24
N ASP A 48 13.29 12.14 14.90
CA ASP A 48 12.16 11.89 15.80
C ASP A 48 11.89 10.41 16.06
N LEU A 49 12.54 9.51 15.33
CA LEU A 49 12.44 8.09 15.62
C LEU A 49 13.04 7.78 16.98
N PRO A 50 12.33 7.04 17.86
CA PRO A 50 12.87 6.61 19.14
C PRO A 50 14.22 5.87 18.98
N SER A 51 15.08 5.93 19.98
CA SER A 51 16.32 5.16 19.95
C SER A 51 16.02 3.65 19.92
N GLY A 52 16.61 2.93 18.98
CA GLY A 52 16.35 1.49 18.82
C GLY A 52 17.04 0.90 17.60
N THR A 53 16.75 -0.38 17.35
CA THR A 53 17.18 -1.09 16.13
C THR A 53 15.99 -1.19 15.19
N TYR A 54 16.17 -0.75 13.97
CA TYR A 54 15.14 -0.75 12.92
C TYR A 54 15.49 -1.72 11.81
N LEU A 55 14.47 -2.37 11.25
CA LEU A 55 14.57 -3.04 9.97
C LEU A 55 14.20 -2.03 8.88
N LEU A 56 15.06 -1.85 7.89
CA LEU A 56 14.81 -1.01 6.73
C LEU A 56 14.60 -1.91 5.50
N GLU A 57 13.44 -1.84 4.89
CA GLU A 57 13.13 -2.49 3.62
C GLU A 57 13.07 -1.44 2.52
N CYS A 58 13.83 -1.63 1.44
CA CYS A 58 13.91 -0.71 0.32
C CYS A 58 13.38 -1.35 -0.96
N PHE A 59 12.40 -0.70 -1.58
CA PHE A 59 11.84 -1.10 -2.87
C PHE A 59 12.22 -0.10 -3.95
N TYR A 60 12.74 -0.60 -5.07
CA TYR A 60 13.10 0.25 -6.21
C TYR A 60 11.92 0.32 -7.19
N VAL A 61 11.49 1.55 -7.50
CA VAL A 61 10.42 1.78 -8.49
C VAL A 61 10.92 1.39 -9.89
N GLY A 62 10.23 0.47 -10.52
CA GLY A 62 10.60 -0.10 -11.82
C GLY A 62 9.58 -1.12 -12.30
N SER A 63 9.98 -2.06 -13.14
CA SER A 63 9.06 -3.06 -13.68
C SER A 63 8.51 -4.07 -12.65
N PHE A 64 9.10 -4.17 -11.47
CA PHE A 64 8.64 -5.09 -10.42
C PHE A 64 7.86 -4.41 -9.30
N PHE A 65 7.97 -3.08 -9.18
CA PHE A 65 7.30 -2.30 -8.16
C PHE A 65 6.93 -0.91 -8.66
N GLN A 66 5.69 -0.51 -8.47
CA GLN A 66 5.17 0.80 -8.85
C GLN A 66 4.55 1.53 -7.68
N ILE A 67 4.69 2.85 -7.68
CA ILE A 67 3.97 3.75 -6.78
C ILE A 67 3.14 4.70 -7.64
N THR A 68 1.84 4.77 -7.38
CA THR A 68 0.92 5.60 -8.17
C THR A 68 0.08 6.47 -7.24
N ALA A 69 0.22 7.79 -7.35
CA ALA A 69 -0.65 8.75 -6.69
C ALA A 69 -1.76 9.20 -7.65
N PHE A 70 -2.98 9.33 -7.14
CA PHE A 70 -4.13 9.77 -7.93
C PHE A 70 -5.15 10.50 -7.04
N THR A 71 -6.03 11.29 -7.66
CA THR A 71 -7.14 11.93 -6.93
C THR A 71 -8.39 11.09 -7.07
N GLY A 72 -9.04 10.76 -5.97
CA GLY A 72 -10.31 10.02 -5.94
C GLY A 72 -11.47 10.84 -6.52
N ASN A 73 -12.55 10.15 -6.95
CA ASN A 73 -13.74 10.79 -7.54
C ASN A 73 -15.06 10.05 -7.27
N ASP A 74 -15.10 9.11 -6.32
CA ASP A 74 -16.26 8.28 -5.95
C ASP A 74 -16.86 7.47 -7.11
N THR A 75 -16.18 7.39 -8.26
CA THR A 75 -16.66 6.66 -9.43
C THR A 75 -15.68 5.56 -9.81
N ALA A 76 -16.20 4.35 -9.99
CA ALA A 76 -15.37 3.21 -10.38
C ALA A 76 -14.63 3.50 -11.70
N ARG A 77 -13.32 3.30 -11.70
CA ARG A 77 -12.47 3.60 -12.85
C ARG A 77 -11.10 2.91 -12.79
N ALA A 78 -10.48 2.79 -13.95
CA ALA A 78 -9.10 2.36 -14.06
C ALA A 78 -8.12 3.49 -13.71
N ILE A 79 -7.04 3.13 -13.03
CA ILE A 79 -5.89 3.97 -12.68
C ILE A 79 -4.66 3.35 -13.34
N SER A 80 -3.98 4.11 -14.19
CA SER A 80 -2.77 3.64 -14.86
C SER A 80 -1.55 3.71 -13.93
N PHE A 81 -0.70 2.70 -13.98
CA PHE A 81 0.65 2.78 -13.42
C PHE A 81 1.51 3.77 -14.22
N ALA A 82 2.55 4.31 -13.59
CA ALA A 82 3.49 5.20 -14.25
C ALA A 82 4.28 4.50 -15.37
N SER A 83 4.54 3.20 -15.21
CA SER A 83 5.12 2.34 -16.25
C SER A 83 4.55 0.91 -16.13
N THR A 84 4.81 0.11 -17.17
CA THR A 84 4.35 -1.28 -17.23
C THR A 84 5.08 -2.14 -16.19
N LEU A 85 4.32 -2.91 -15.43
CA LEU A 85 4.85 -3.98 -14.56
C LEU A 85 5.22 -5.21 -15.41
N ASP A 86 6.19 -5.98 -14.95
CA ASP A 86 6.66 -7.22 -15.59
C ASP A 86 5.60 -8.34 -15.56
N SER A 87 4.77 -8.34 -14.51
CA SER A 87 3.57 -9.20 -14.43
C SER A 87 2.42 -8.43 -13.78
N VAL A 88 1.24 -9.04 -13.75
CA VAL A 88 0.12 -8.51 -12.96
C VAL A 88 0.52 -8.37 -11.49
N PRO A 89 0.00 -7.38 -10.77
CA PRO A 89 0.28 -7.25 -9.35
C PRO A 89 -0.16 -8.49 -8.57
N GLY A 90 0.75 -9.07 -7.80
CA GLY A 90 0.44 -10.08 -6.80
C GLY A 90 -0.06 -9.48 -5.50
N PHE A 91 0.36 -8.24 -5.24
CA PHE A 91 -0.02 -7.49 -4.05
C PHE A 91 -0.14 -6.00 -4.36
N MET A 92 -1.18 -5.36 -3.84
CA MET A 92 -1.31 -3.90 -3.85
C MET A 92 -1.78 -3.41 -2.48
N TYR A 93 -1.27 -2.22 -2.10
CA TYR A 93 -1.73 -1.49 -0.93
C TYR A 93 -2.22 -0.10 -1.36
N ILE A 94 -3.46 0.24 -1.03
CA ILE A 94 -4.07 1.54 -1.34
C ILE A 94 -4.40 2.27 -0.05
N LYS A 95 -4.07 3.56 0.00
CA LYS A 95 -4.33 4.41 1.17
C LYS A 95 -4.82 5.79 0.77
N ASN A 96 -5.81 6.29 1.51
CA ASN A 96 -6.23 7.68 1.50
C ASN A 96 -5.24 8.52 2.32
N LEU A 97 -4.69 9.59 1.73
CA LEU A 97 -3.66 10.42 2.35
C LEU A 97 -4.21 11.66 3.09
N ASN A 98 -5.49 11.99 2.89
CA ASN A 98 -6.05 13.27 3.33
C ASN A 98 -7.20 13.16 4.34
N THR A 99 -7.79 11.99 4.51
CA THR A 99 -8.93 11.80 5.42
C THR A 99 -8.54 10.83 6.52
N ALA A 100 -8.65 11.26 7.78
CA ALA A 100 -8.40 10.41 8.94
C ALA A 100 -9.47 9.30 9.06
N SER A 101 -9.12 8.24 9.78
CA SER A 101 -9.98 7.07 9.99
C SER A 101 -10.35 6.38 8.67
N ARG A 102 -9.43 6.41 7.69
CA ARG A 102 -9.50 5.61 6.47
C ARG A 102 -8.47 4.51 6.54
N ASP A 103 -8.93 3.29 6.39
CA ASP A 103 -8.09 2.11 6.49
C ASP A 103 -7.17 1.95 5.27
N GLY A 104 -6.06 1.25 5.45
CA GLY A 104 -5.23 0.78 4.37
C GLY A 104 -5.84 -0.48 3.74
N VAL A 105 -6.11 -0.44 2.44
CA VAL A 105 -6.76 -1.53 1.70
C VAL A 105 -5.73 -2.36 0.95
N ILE A 106 -5.82 -3.67 1.10
CA ILE A 106 -4.93 -4.63 0.46
C ILE A 106 -5.70 -5.44 -0.59
N TYR A 107 -5.15 -5.50 -1.79
CA TYR A 107 -5.42 -6.51 -2.81
C TYR A 107 -4.35 -7.58 -2.74
N HIS A 108 -4.75 -8.85 -2.84
CA HIS A 108 -3.84 -9.98 -2.98
C HIS A 108 -4.36 -10.94 -4.06
N GLU A 109 -3.51 -11.37 -5.00
CA GLU A 109 -3.94 -12.18 -6.14
C GLU A 109 -4.61 -13.51 -5.76
N SER A 110 -4.15 -14.14 -4.66
CA SER A 110 -4.74 -15.39 -4.17
C SER A 110 -6.15 -15.22 -3.59
N LEU A 111 -6.56 -13.99 -3.25
CA LEU A 111 -7.93 -13.67 -2.85
C LEU A 111 -8.80 -13.32 -4.06
N GLY A 112 -8.17 -12.88 -5.14
CA GLY A 112 -8.84 -12.44 -6.36
C GLY A 112 -9.34 -10.99 -6.28
N ASN A 113 -9.98 -10.56 -7.35
CA ASN A 113 -10.41 -9.18 -7.57
C ASN A 113 -11.74 -8.82 -6.91
N THR A 114 -12.48 -9.79 -6.37
CA THR A 114 -13.73 -9.58 -5.64
C THR A 114 -13.52 -9.34 -4.15
N HIS A 115 -12.33 -9.66 -3.63
CA HIS A 115 -12.01 -9.62 -2.20
C HIS A 115 -10.98 -8.55 -1.88
N TYR A 116 -11.08 -8.03 -0.67
CA TYR A 116 -10.09 -7.14 -0.05
C TYR A 116 -9.77 -7.58 1.38
N THR A 117 -8.71 -7.05 1.94
CA THR A 117 -8.40 -7.10 3.36
C THR A 117 -7.86 -5.74 3.83
N ILE A 118 -7.88 -5.52 5.13
CA ILE A 118 -7.49 -4.26 5.76
C ILE A 118 -6.14 -4.44 6.48
N SER A 119 -5.22 -3.49 6.29
CA SER A 119 -3.86 -3.60 6.84
C SER A 119 -3.77 -3.39 8.35
N ASN A 120 -4.68 -2.64 8.91
CA ASN A 120 -4.70 -2.22 10.32
C ASN A 120 -5.86 -2.85 11.13
N ASP A 121 -6.51 -3.89 10.58
CA ASP A 121 -7.61 -4.59 11.25
C ASP A 121 -7.36 -6.11 11.20
N ALA A 122 -7.78 -6.79 12.27
CA ALA A 122 -7.78 -8.25 12.36
C ALA A 122 -8.99 -8.91 11.66
N THR A 123 -9.82 -8.14 10.97
CA THR A 123 -10.99 -8.62 10.24
C THR A 123 -10.55 -9.54 9.09
N ALA A 124 -11.28 -10.63 8.88
CA ALA A 124 -11.05 -11.52 7.76
C ALA A 124 -11.31 -10.80 6.41
N GLN A 125 -10.75 -11.35 5.34
CA GLN A 125 -11.07 -10.90 3.97
C GLN A 125 -12.59 -10.81 3.76
N ALA A 126 -13.01 -9.85 2.96
CA ALA A 126 -14.41 -9.68 2.60
C ALA A 126 -14.58 -9.50 1.07
N ASP A 127 -15.73 -9.93 0.57
CA ASP A 127 -16.16 -9.74 -0.82
C ASP A 127 -16.96 -8.43 -0.89
N ASP A 128 -16.47 -7.46 -1.66
CA ASP A 128 -17.17 -6.20 -1.89
C ASP A 128 -16.66 -5.50 -3.15
N ALA A 129 -17.49 -5.45 -4.18
CA ALA A 129 -17.20 -4.81 -5.46
C ALA A 129 -16.90 -3.30 -5.35
N THR A 130 -17.28 -2.63 -4.26
CA THR A 130 -17.03 -1.20 -4.10
C THR A 130 -15.55 -0.86 -3.89
N TYR A 131 -14.68 -1.84 -3.60
CA TYR A 131 -13.24 -1.64 -3.44
C TYR A 131 -12.48 -1.66 -4.77
N PHE A 132 -12.60 -2.75 -5.55
CA PHE A 132 -11.83 -2.96 -6.79
C PHE A 132 -12.71 -3.13 -8.03
N ASN A 133 -14.03 -2.91 -7.90
CA ASN A 133 -15.04 -3.07 -8.96
C ASN A 133 -14.96 -4.43 -9.65
N ASP A 134 -14.69 -5.50 -8.90
CA ASP A 134 -14.54 -6.88 -9.36
C ASP A 134 -13.65 -7.00 -10.62
N THR A 135 -12.66 -6.11 -10.74
CA THR A 135 -11.83 -6.01 -11.93
C THR A 135 -10.40 -6.43 -11.65
N THR A 136 -9.95 -7.49 -12.30
CA THR A 136 -8.56 -7.96 -12.18
C THR A 136 -7.59 -6.88 -12.67
N PRO A 137 -6.55 -6.52 -11.90
CA PRO A 137 -5.52 -5.61 -12.36
C PRO A 137 -4.76 -6.20 -13.56
N THR A 138 -4.15 -5.33 -14.35
CA THR A 138 -3.28 -5.69 -15.46
C THR A 138 -1.85 -5.24 -15.19
N THR A 139 -0.94 -5.48 -16.11
CA THR A 139 0.43 -4.96 -15.99
C THR A 139 0.54 -3.44 -16.12
N THR A 140 -0.52 -2.76 -16.58
CA THR A 140 -0.51 -1.32 -16.87
C THR A 140 -1.47 -0.51 -16.02
N GLN A 141 -2.44 -1.17 -15.35
CA GLN A 141 -3.47 -0.47 -14.58
C GLN A 141 -4.14 -1.38 -13.54
N PHE A 142 -4.75 -0.75 -12.56
CA PHE A 142 -5.68 -1.36 -11.61
C PHE A 142 -7.01 -0.59 -11.62
N THR A 143 -8.06 -1.15 -11.05
CA THR A 143 -9.36 -0.49 -10.94
C THR A 143 -9.66 -0.18 -9.47
N VAL A 144 -10.19 1.01 -9.22
CA VAL A 144 -10.77 1.39 -7.94
C VAL A 144 -12.29 1.47 -8.07
N GLY A 145 -13.00 1.08 -7.02
CA GLY A 145 -14.46 1.15 -6.96
C GLY A 145 -14.95 2.52 -6.49
N THR A 146 -15.94 2.52 -5.61
CA THR A 146 -16.62 3.73 -5.14
C THR A 146 -16.42 4.01 -3.65
N VAL A 147 -15.78 3.10 -2.91
CA VAL A 147 -15.58 3.27 -1.48
C VAL A 147 -14.52 4.33 -1.17
N ASN A 148 -14.72 5.05 -0.08
CA ASN A 148 -13.85 6.17 0.30
C ASN A 148 -12.41 5.74 0.65
N GLU A 149 -12.21 4.51 1.10
CA GLU A 149 -10.90 3.94 1.43
C GLU A 149 -9.99 3.86 0.20
N THR A 150 -10.57 3.63 -0.99
CA THR A 150 -9.80 3.50 -2.24
C THR A 150 -10.01 4.63 -3.24
N ASN A 151 -11.08 5.46 -3.13
CA ASN A 151 -11.44 6.40 -4.20
C ASN A 151 -12.25 7.63 -3.73
N GLU A 152 -12.04 8.13 -2.50
CA GLU A 152 -12.80 9.27 -1.95
C GLU A 152 -12.65 10.53 -2.81
N ASN A 153 -13.78 11.16 -3.12
CA ASN A 153 -13.84 12.34 -4.01
C ASN A 153 -12.92 13.47 -3.57
N SER A 154 -12.13 13.99 -4.51
CA SER A 154 -11.22 15.11 -4.32
C SER A 154 -10.11 14.89 -3.28
N LYS A 155 -9.87 13.63 -2.87
CA LYS A 155 -8.80 13.28 -1.95
C LYS A 155 -7.63 12.63 -2.69
N LEU A 156 -6.43 12.89 -2.19
CA LEU A 156 -5.22 12.26 -2.72
C LEU A 156 -5.12 10.84 -2.17
N MET A 157 -4.97 9.91 -3.09
CA MET A 157 -4.80 8.49 -2.85
C MET A 157 -3.41 8.05 -3.29
N ILE A 158 -2.90 7.00 -2.70
CA ILE A 158 -1.67 6.34 -3.15
C ILE A 158 -1.88 4.84 -3.26
N CYS A 159 -1.29 4.24 -4.29
CA CYS A 159 -1.20 2.80 -4.48
C CYS A 159 0.25 2.37 -4.61
N TYR A 160 0.63 1.37 -3.84
CA TYR A 160 1.87 0.63 -3.98
C TYR A 160 1.53 -0.73 -4.57
N ALA A 161 2.19 -1.11 -5.66
CA ALA A 161 1.90 -2.34 -6.38
C ALA A 161 3.17 -3.13 -6.65
N TRP A 162 3.19 -4.40 -6.26
CA TRP A 162 4.27 -5.35 -6.50
C TRP A 162 3.84 -6.38 -7.53
N ALA A 163 4.62 -6.51 -8.59
CA ALA A 163 4.45 -7.57 -9.59
C ALA A 163 4.72 -8.95 -8.97
N ASN A 164 3.95 -9.97 -9.36
CA ASN A 164 4.26 -11.35 -8.95
C ASN A 164 5.32 -11.95 -9.90
N SER A 165 6.51 -11.38 -9.90
CA SER A 165 7.63 -11.79 -10.75
C SER A 165 8.96 -11.27 -10.22
N GLY A 166 10.06 -11.72 -10.78
CA GLY A 166 11.40 -11.30 -10.42
C GLY A 166 11.75 -11.60 -8.97
N PRO A 167 12.04 -10.58 -8.13
CA PRO A 167 12.39 -10.78 -6.73
C PRO A 167 11.18 -11.04 -5.82
N TYR A 168 9.94 -10.88 -6.32
CA TYR A 168 8.72 -10.99 -5.53
C TYR A 168 7.91 -12.20 -5.95
N SER A 169 7.39 -12.93 -4.95
CA SER A 169 6.46 -14.03 -5.13
C SER A 169 5.38 -13.95 -4.06
N PHE A 170 4.14 -13.95 -4.50
CA PHE A 170 2.96 -13.88 -3.64
C PHE A 170 2.17 -15.18 -3.76
N GLY A 171 1.60 -15.65 -2.66
CA GLY A 171 0.86 -16.88 -2.63
C GLY A 171 0.05 -17.03 -1.35
N SER A 172 -0.68 -18.13 -1.23
CA SER A 172 -1.46 -18.47 -0.06
C SER A 172 -1.16 -19.90 0.40
N TYR A 173 -1.41 -20.17 1.66
CA TYR A 173 -1.32 -21.51 2.22
C TYR A 173 -2.49 -21.75 3.18
N ASN A 174 -2.85 -23.01 3.37
CA ASN A 174 -3.82 -23.39 4.38
C ASN A 174 -3.09 -23.76 5.67
N GLY A 175 -3.40 -23.07 6.76
CA GLY A 175 -2.94 -23.46 8.09
C GLY A 175 -3.49 -24.86 8.46
N ASN A 176 -2.64 -25.73 8.99
CA ASN A 176 -3.01 -27.10 9.36
C ASN A 176 -3.18 -27.29 10.89
N GLN A 177 -3.05 -26.21 11.67
CA GLN A 177 -3.08 -26.22 13.14
C GLN A 177 -1.99 -27.12 13.76
N SER A 178 -0.94 -27.45 13.01
CA SER A 178 0.21 -28.19 13.50
C SER A 178 1.35 -27.26 13.87
N THR A 179 2.15 -27.65 14.87
CA THR A 179 3.37 -26.93 15.27
C THR A 179 4.52 -27.15 14.30
N ASP A 180 4.40 -28.09 13.37
CA ASP A 180 5.46 -28.49 12.44
C ASP A 180 5.35 -27.80 11.06
N GLY A 181 4.44 -26.87 10.89
CA GLY A 181 4.26 -26.09 9.66
C GLY A 181 3.31 -26.72 8.65
#